data_d93a5059fdca96030f6847faeb42ccb8
#
_entry.id   d93a5059fdca96030f6847faeb42ccb8
#
_cell.length_a   1.000
_cell.length_b   1.000
_cell.length_c   1.000
_cell.angle_alpha   90.00
_cell.angle_beta   90.00
_cell.angle_gamma   90.00
#
_symmetry.space_group_name_H-M   'P 1'
#
loop_
_entity.id
_entity.type
_entity.pdbx_description
1 polymer ?
#
loop_
_entity_poly.entity_id
_entity_poly.type
_entity_poly.pdbx_seq_one_letter_code
_entity_poly.pdbx_strand_id
1 'polypeptide(L)'
;MKNIYKSAFTWLGALLLLVACSPDNPGLGGIVPESELSFSVSQNPEKDNIIYLENKTPGIIPYWDYGIGFSNKQKDTVEIHFAGEYDIKFYALDKGGYASTSKKVTVSQNNEDYFKDPMWNLLTNGSEGKTWVWNDKIPACFGNGGQGSIVPEWWQVSYEGVISEGWDIGEMVLDLNGAQNFTKTLDTGATTKGFFNLDVENKRLTILNSNILHGANYAEDGAEGNYYVITNLTETEMTLSRQGSGWQNTWVFRVK
;
A
#
# COMPACT_ATOMS: atom_id res chain seq x y z
N MET A 1 -25.24 -46.08 -60.69
CA MET A 1 -25.37 -46.58 -59.30
C MET A 1 -24.04 -46.57 -58.47
N LYS A 2 -22.87 -46.64 -59.09
CA LYS A 2 -21.58 -46.67 -58.31
C LYS A 2 -21.17 -45.38 -57.58
N ASN A 3 -21.69 -44.20 -57.94
CA ASN A 3 -21.28 -42.93 -57.34
C ASN A 3 -22.11 -42.51 -56.10
N ILE A 4 -23.28 -43.09 -55.92
CA ILE A 4 -24.16 -42.77 -54.76
C ILE A 4 -23.62 -43.39 -53.46
N TYR A 5 -23.02 -44.60 -53.56
CA TYR A 5 -22.46 -45.26 -52.36
C TYR A 5 -21.17 -44.61 -51.86
N LYS A 6 -20.36 -43.97 -52.73
CA LYS A 6 -19.16 -43.25 -52.33
C LYS A 6 -19.50 -41.95 -51.59
N SER A 7 -20.54 -41.23 -52.04
CA SER A 7 -21.01 -40.04 -51.37
C SER A 7 -21.64 -40.32 -50.01
N ALA A 8 -22.44 -41.34 -49.89
CA ALA A 8 -23.08 -41.73 -48.61
C ALA A 8 -22.06 -42.18 -47.56
N PHE A 9 -20.97 -42.87 -47.96
CA PHE A 9 -19.90 -43.28 -47.02
C PHE A 9 -19.07 -42.11 -46.54
N THR A 10 -18.85 -41.08 -47.37
CA THR A 10 -18.11 -39.86 -47.01
C THR A 10 -18.92 -39.01 -46.01
N TRP A 11 -20.22 -38.92 -46.19
CA TRP A 11 -21.10 -38.20 -45.24
C TRP A 11 -21.27 -38.91 -43.91
N LEU A 12 -21.29 -40.25 -43.90
CA LEU A 12 -21.38 -41.04 -42.67
C LEU A 12 -20.06 -40.92 -41.84
N GLY A 13 -18.89 -40.87 -42.51
CA GLY A 13 -17.62 -40.66 -41.86
C GLY A 13 -17.47 -39.27 -41.27
N ALA A 14 -18.01 -38.22 -41.95
CA ALA A 14 -18.01 -36.85 -41.44
C ALA A 14 -18.93 -36.65 -40.23
N LEU A 15 -20.05 -37.39 -40.16
CA LEU A 15 -20.98 -37.33 -39.03
C LEU A 15 -20.43 -38.01 -37.77
N LEU A 16 -19.61 -39.05 -37.91
CA LEU A 16 -18.95 -39.73 -36.80
C LEU A 16 -17.83 -38.92 -36.14
N LEU A 17 -17.22 -37.97 -36.87
CA LEU A 17 -16.20 -37.09 -36.33
C LEU A 17 -16.76 -35.95 -35.48
N LEU A 18 -18.05 -35.64 -35.56
CA LEU A 18 -18.70 -34.58 -34.76
C LEU A 18 -19.13 -35.04 -33.34
N VAL A 19 -19.13 -36.34 -33.09
CA VAL A 19 -19.53 -36.90 -31.79
C VAL A 19 -18.32 -37.13 -30.85
N ALA A 20 -17.09 -36.97 -31.36
CA ALA A 20 -15.87 -37.31 -30.63
C ALA A 20 -15.28 -36.15 -29.78
N CYS A 21 -15.93 -35.01 -29.72
CA CYS A 21 -15.51 -33.91 -28.86
C CYS A 21 -16.66 -33.40 -27.99
N SER A 22 -17.20 -34.27 -27.13
CA SER A 22 -17.75 -33.75 -25.86
C SER A 22 -16.57 -33.48 -24.97
N PRO A 23 -16.26 -32.22 -24.60
CA PRO A 23 -15.31 -32.01 -23.54
C PRO A 23 -15.88 -32.71 -22.30
N ASP A 24 -15.11 -33.65 -21.75
CA ASP A 24 -15.32 -34.12 -20.39
C ASP A 24 -15.26 -32.86 -19.53
N ASN A 25 -16.42 -32.39 -19.13
CA ASN A 25 -16.53 -31.32 -18.14
C ASN A 25 -16.56 -32.04 -16.79
N PRO A 26 -15.40 -32.29 -16.15
CA PRO A 26 -15.42 -32.82 -14.81
C PRO A 26 -16.16 -31.77 -13.97
N GLY A 27 -17.31 -32.17 -13.42
CA GLY A 27 -18.06 -31.26 -12.54
C GLY A 27 -17.13 -30.65 -11.52
N LEU A 28 -17.13 -29.33 -11.40
CA LEU A 28 -16.49 -28.65 -10.29
C LEU A 28 -17.04 -29.30 -9.02
N GLY A 29 -16.20 -29.71 -8.10
CA GLY A 29 -16.62 -30.34 -6.83
C GLY A 29 -17.65 -29.49 -6.07
N GLY A 30 -18.17 -29.98 -4.97
CA GLY A 30 -19.03 -29.21 -4.08
C GLY A 30 -18.24 -28.05 -3.39
N ILE A 31 -18.95 -26.99 -3.01
CA ILE A 31 -18.44 -25.95 -2.13
C ILE A 31 -18.75 -26.37 -0.69
N VAL A 32 -17.80 -26.25 0.23
CA VAL A 32 -18.07 -26.46 1.66
C VAL A 32 -19.09 -25.41 2.13
N PRO A 33 -20.23 -25.83 2.72
CA PRO A 33 -21.20 -24.88 3.23
C PRO A 33 -20.60 -23.96 4.31
N GLU A 34 -21.02 -22.69 4.35
CA GLU A 34 -20.54 -21.73 5.36
C GLU A 34 -20.76 -22.25 6.80
N SER A 35 -21.86 -22.97 7.05
CA SER A 35 -22.20 -23.58 8.34
C SER A 35 -21.24 -24.68 8.79
N GLU A 36 -20.44 -25.23 7.88
CA GLU A 36 -19.43 -26.27 8.15
C GLU A 36 -18.03 -25.70 8.31
N LEU A 37 -17.85 -24.38 8.11
CA LEU A 37 -16.56 -23.73 8.29
C LEU A 37 -16.18 -23.75 9.78
N SER A 38 -15.02 -24.31 10.04
CA SER A 38 -14.43 -24.36 11.38
C SER A 38 -13.06 -23.70 11.37
N PHE A 39 -12.90 -22.63 12.13
CA PHE A 39 -11.67 -21.87 12.23
C PHE A 39 -11.57 -21.17 13.58
N SER A 40 -10.37 -20.73 13.93
CA SER A 40 -10.19 -19.83 15.07
C SER A 40 -9.34 -18.63 14.69
N VAL A 41 -9.75 -17.48 15.25
CA VAL A 41 -8.98 -16.25 15.29
C VAL A 41 -8.92 -15.85 16.74
N SER A 42 -7.71 -15.68 17.28
CA SER A 42 -7.50 -15.22 18.65
C SER A 42 -6.34 -14.25 18.72
N GLN A 43 -6.31 -13.43 19.75
CA GLN A 43 -5.26 -12.45 19.99
C GLN A 43 -4.35 -12.92 21.11
N ASN A 44 -3.09 -12.50 21.07
CA ASN A 44 -2.20 -12.67 22.20
C ASN A 44 -2.72 -11.83 23.38
N PRO A 45 -2.84 -12.40 24.60
CA PRO A 45 -3.43 -11.70 25.73
C PRO A 45 -2.58 -10.53 26.26
N GLU A 46 -1.29 -10.52 25.98
CA GLU A 46 -0.37 -9.46 26.42
C GLU A 46 -0.12 -8.41 25.33
N LYS A 47 -0.23 -8.82 24.04
CA LYS A 47 -0.01 -7.97 22.86
C LYS A 47 -1.12 -8.25 21.84
N ASP A 48 -2.21 -7.53 21.91
CA ASP A 48 -3.39 -7.74 21.04
C ASP A 48 -3.13 -7.45 19.55
N ASN A 49 -1.99 -6.87 19.22
CA ASN A 49 -1.46 -6.72 17.86
C ASN A 49 -1.11 -8.07 17.19
N ILE A 50 -0.85 -9.12 18.00
CA ILE A 50 -0.47 -10.44 17.51
C ILE A 50 -1.73 -11.29 17.40
N ILE A 51 -2.07 -11.69 16.18
CA ILE A 51 -3.27 -12.46 15.84
C ILE A 51 -2.88 -13.88 15.46
N TYR A 52 -3.49 -14.86 16.10
CA TYR A 52 -3.34 -16.28 15.77
C TYR A 52 -4.50 -16.72 14.88
N LEU A 53 -4.15 -17.26 13.69
CA LEU A 53 -5.09 -17.77 12.70
C LEU A 53 -4.94 -19.30 12.65
N GLU A 54 -6.05 -20.03 12.70
CA GLU A 54 -6.04 -21.48 12.56
C GLU A 54 -7.26 -21.96 11.79
N ASN A 55 -7.04 -22.63 10.66
CA ASN A 55 -8.06 -23.38 9.95
C ASN A 55 -8.26 -24.74 10.62
N LYS A 56 -9.53 -25.12 10.82
CA LYS A 56 -9.98 -26.42 11.35
C LYS A 56 -10.91 -27.13 10.39
N THR A 57 -11.24 -26.53 9.26
CA THR A 57 -12.04 -27.15 8.19
C THR A 57 -11.15 -28.09 7.39
N PRO A 58 -11.42 -29.38 7.34
CA PRO A 58 -10.59 -30.34 6.63
C PRO A 58 -10.75 -30.21 5.11
N GLY A 59 -9.70 -30.55 4.36
CA GLY A 59 -9.76 -30.72 2.91
C GLY A 59 -9.81 -29.46 2.07
N ILE A 60 -9.69 -28.27 2.68
CA ILE A 60 -9.71 -26.98 1.99
C ILE A 60 -8.35 -26.30 2.00
N ILE A 61 -8.17 -25.34 1.09
CA ILE A 61 -7.06 -24.38 1.13
C ILE A 61 -7.58 -23.13 1.81
N PRO A 62 -7.03 -22.74 2.97
CA PRO A 62 -7.42 -21.51 3.65
C PRO A 62 -6.86 -20.30 2.94
N TYR A 63 -7.62 -19.22 2.93
CA TYR A 63 -7.13 -17.89 2.61
C TYR A 63 -7.69 -16.91 3.63
N TRP A 64 -6.78 -16.21 4.28
CA TRP A 64 -7.08 -15.22 5.30
C TRP A 64 -6.80 -13.82 4.74
N ASP A 65 -7.76 -12.93 4.87
CA ASP A 65 -7.60 -11.50 4.59
C ASP A 65 -7.85 -10.74 5.89
N TYR A 66 -6.82 -10.05 6.37
CA TYR A 66 -6.90 -9.25 7.60
C TYR A 66 -6.81 -7.75 7.33
N GLY A 67 -7.15 -7.33 6.10
CA GLY A 67 -7.28 -5.94 5.66
C GLY A 67 -5.97 -5.27 5.27
N ILE A 68 -4.89 -5.53 6.01
CA ILE A 68 -3.54 -4.98 5.75
C ILE A 68 -2.59 -6.03 5.16
N GLY A 69 -3.09 -7.25 4.97
CA GLY A 69 -2.32 -8.36 4.41
C GLY A 69 -3.17 -9.61 4.31
N PHE A 70 -2.54 -10.70 3.86
CA PHE A 70 -3.19 -11.99 3.71
C PHE A 70 -2.26 -13.16 4.10
N SER A 71 -2.86 -14.32 4.34
CA SER A 71 -2.15 -15.59 4.56
C SER A 71 -2.92 -16.75 3.94
N ASN A 72 -2.20 -17.78 3.48
CA ASN A 72 -2.79 -19.03 2.98
C ASN A 72 -2.34 -20.25 3.80
N LYS A 73 -1.82 -20.03 4.99
CA LYS A 73 -1.37 -21.11 5.86
C LYS A 73 -2.51 -21.69 6.68
N GLN A 74 -2.42 -22.98 6.99
CA GLN A 74 -3.35 -23.67 7.88
C GLN A 74 -3.34 -23.10 9.29
N LYS A 75 -2.16 -22.68 9.76
CA LYS A 75 -1.94 -21.91 10.98
C LYS A 75 -0.95 -20.80 10.67
N ASP A 76 -1.25 -19.60 11.14
CA ASP A 76 -0.34 -18.46 11.02
C ASP A 76 -0.41 -17.56 12.25
N THR A 77 0.64 -16.80 12.44
CA THR A 77 0.69 -15.70 13.39
C THR A 77 0.97 -14.44 12.58
N VAL A 78 0.03 -13.52 12.60
CA VAL A 78 0.13 -12.25 11.88
C VAL A 78 0.18 -11.10 12.87
N GLU A 79 0.80 -10.01 12.48
CA GLU A 79 0.94 -8.82 13.29
C GLU A 79 0.25 -7.64 12.62
N ILE A 80 -0.63 -6.98 13.39
CA ILE A 80 -1.34 -5.77 12.97
C ILE A 80 -0.74 -4.60 13.72
N HIS A 81 -0.11 -3.66 13.01
CA HIS A 81 0.70 -2.63 13.64
C HIS A 81 -0.09 -1.43 14.15
N PHE A 82 -1.30 -1.22 13.65
CA PHE A 82 -2.12 -0.05 14.00
C PHE A 82 -3.28 -0.40 14.92
N ALA A 83 -3.59 0.48 15.85
CA ALA A 83 -4.83 0.41 16.61
C ALA A 83 -6.04 0.53 15.69
N GLY A 84 -7.10 -0.24 15.99
CA GLY A 84 -8.31 -0.22 15.18
C GLY A 84 -9.13 -1.50 15.29
N GLU A 85 -10.29 -1.50 14.62
CA GLU A 85 -11.11 -2.70 14.43
C GLU A 85 -10.80 -3.32 13.07
N TYR A 86 -10.57 -4.62 13.06
CA TYR A 86 -10.22 -5.39 11.87
C TYR A 86 -11.20 -6.54 11.65
N ASP A 87 -11.64 -6.68 10.43
CA ASP A 87 -12.49 -7.80 10.00
C ASP A 87 -11.59 -8.88 9.38
N ILE A 88 -11.30 -9.90 10.16
CA ILE A 88 -10.47 -11.02 9.69
C ILE A 88 -11.38 -11.96 8.89
N LYS A 89 -11.28 -11.89 7.57
CA LYS A 89 -12.04 -12.74 6.65
C LYS A 89 -11.33 -14.06 6.42
N PHE A 90 -12.08 -15.12 6.52
CA PHE A 90 -11.64 -16.48 6.24
C PHE A 90 -12.35 -17.02 5.01
N TYR A 91 -11.59 -17.46 4.02
CA TYR A 91 -12.07 -18.11 2.81
C TYR A 91 -11.59 -19.55 2.80
N ALA A 92 -12.52 -20.46 2.65
CA ALA A 92 -12.26 -21.89 2.45
C ALA A 92 -12.37 -22.21 0.96
N LEU A 93 -11.23 -22.36 0.30
CA LEU A 93 -11.19 -22.66 -1.13
C LEU A 93 -11.21 -24.17 -1.34
N ASP A 94 -12.14 -24.63 -2.18
CA ASP A 94 -12.30 -26.03 -2.60
C ASP A 94 -12.45 -26.09 -4.12
N LYS A 95 -12.51 -27.28 -4.69
CA LYS A 95 -12.61 -27.53 -6.15
C LYS A 95 -13.84 -26.87 -6.77
N GLY A 96 -14.93 -26.72 -6.04
CA GLY A 96 -16.17 -26.08 -6.48
C GLY A 96 -16.21 -24.57 -6.38
N GLY A 97 -15.24 -23.96 -5.69
CA GLY A 97 -15.23 -22.53 -5.41
C GLY A 97 -14.78 -22.21 -3.98
N TYR A 98 -15.40 -21.22 -3.35
CA TYR A 98 -15.08 -20.87 -1.96
C TYR A 98 -16.36 -20.56 -1.15
N ALA A 99 -16.27 -20.80 0.14
CA ALA A 99 -17.16 -20.21 1.14
C ALA A 99 -16.35 -19.26 2.01
N SER A 100 -17.00 -18.26 2.60
CA SER A 100 -16.30 -17.27 3.44
C SER A 100 -17.11 -16.89 4.65
N THR A 101 -16.39 -16.52 5.69
CA THR A 101 -16.94 -15.97 6.92
C THR A 101 -15.92 -15.01 7.52
N SER A 102 -16.26 -14.27 8.59
CA SER A 102 -15.31 -13.36 9.22
C SER A 102 -15.41 -13.33 10.74
N LYS A 103 -14.36 -12.79 11.36
CA LYS A 103 -14.34 -12.50 12.79
C LYS A 103 -13.69 -11.15 13.02
N LYS A 104 -14.36 -10.30 13.81
CA LYS A 104 -13.80 -9.01 14.24
C LYS A 104 -12.78 -9.20 15.36
N VAL A 105 -11.71 -8.43 15.28
CA VAL A 105 -10.71 -8.26 16.34
C VAL A 105 -10.47 -6.78 16.55
N THR A 106 -10.15 -6.38 17.78
CA THR A 106 -9.80 -5.00 18.12
C THR A 106 -8.36 -4.98 18.58
N VAL A 107 -7.54 -4.16 17.92
CA VAL A 107 -6.19 -3.84 18.37
C VAL A 107 -6.27 -2.52 19.13
N SER A 108 -5.91 -2.54 20.42
CA SER A 108 -6.16 -1.42 21.34
C SER A 108 -5.17 -0.26 21.18
N GLN A 109 -3.96 -0.54 20.69
CA GLN A 109 -2.89 0.46 20.53
C GLN A 109 -1.95 0.11 19.37
N ASN A 110 -1.28 1.14 18.84
CA ASN A 110 -0.23 0.93 17.85
C ASN A 110 0.90 0.08 18.44
N ASN A 111 1.52 -0.75 17.59
CA ASN A 111 2.63 -1.60 18.01
C ASN A 111 3.90 -0.76 18.26
N GLU A 112 4.20 -0.49 19.53
CA GLU A 112 5.36 0.31 19.92
C GLU A 112 6.70 -0.29 19.43
N ASP A 113 6.82 -1.61 19.38
CA ASP A 113 8.05 -2.27 18.90
C ASP A 113 8.29 -2.01 17.41
N TYR A 114 7.23 -1.94 16.63
CA TYR A 114 7.30 -1.62 15.19
C TYR A 114 7.66 -0.16 14.96
N PHE A 115 7.06 0.76 15.74
CA PHE A 115 7.27 2.20 15.63
C PHE A 115 8.37 2.75 16.54
N LYS A 116 9.25 1.90 17.09
CA LYS A 116 10.29 2.30 18.05
C LYS A 116 11.37 3.22 17.48
N ASP A 117 11.61 3.19 16.15
CA ASP A 117 12.62 4.06 15.55
C ASP A 117 12.16 5.52 15.64
N PRO A 118 13.01 6.44 16.12
CA PRO A 118 12.67 7.85 16.29
C PRO A 118 12.15 8.54 15.02
N MET A 119 12.52 8.07 13.83
CA MET A 119 12.06 8.65 12.57
C MET A 119 10.53 8.64 12.44
N TRP A 120 9.85 7.62 12.98
CA TRP A 120 8.38 7.57 12.99
C TRP A 120 7.79 8.76 13.73
N ASN A 121 8.27 9.02 14.95
CA ASN A 121 7.77 10.13 15.75
C ASN A 121 8.19 11.49 15.19
N LEU A 122 9.43 11.61 14.74
CA LEU A 122 9.93 12.84 14.11
C LEU A 122 9.10 13.21 12.87
N LEU A 123 8.67 12.21 12.09
CA LEU A 123 7.90 12.42 10.86
C LEU A 123 6.42 12.73 11.14
N THR A 124 5.80 12.05 12.13
CA THR A 124 4.34 11.97 12.27
C THR A 124 3.79 12.49 13.60
N ASN A 125 4.58 12.56 14.68
CA ASN A 125 4.07 12.76 16.04
C ASN A 125 3.02 11.69 16.44
N GLY A 126 3.21 10.45 15.97
CA GLY A 126 2.32 9.33 16.24
C GLY A 126 0.93 9.51 15.63
N SER A 127 -0.11 9.16 16.39
CA SER A 127 -1.50 9.24 15.95
C SER A 127 -2.07 10.65 15.93
N GLU A 128 -1.42 11.61 16.60
CA GLU A 128 -1.84 13.02 16.60
C GLU A 128 -1.58 13.71 15.27
N GLY A 129 -0.55 13.26 14.55
CA GLY A 129 -0.14 13.83 13.28
C GLY A 129 0.82 15.00 13.42
N LYS A 130 1.65 15.20 12.39
CA LYS A 130 2.55 16.34 12.27
C LYS A 130 2.26 17.06 10.95
N THR A 131 2.11 18.39 11.03
CA THR A 131 1.83 19.24 9.88
C THR A 131 3.12 19.87 9.36
N TRP A 132 3.40 19.60 8.09
CA TRP A 132 4.56 20.10 7.37
C TRP A 132 4.16 21.15 6.35
N VAL A 133 4.89 22.27 6.31
CA VAL A 133 4.75 23.34 5.32
C VAL A 133 6.11 23.68 4.73
N TRP A 134 6.15 24.38 3.60
CA TRP A 134 7.42 24.91 3.08
C TRP A 134 8.18 25.67 4.14
N ASN A 135 9.50 25.51 4.18
CA ASN A 135 10.32 26.27 5.12
C ASN A 135 10.54 27.71 4.61
N ASP A 136 9.67 28.61 5.02
CA ASP A 136 9.71 30.06 4.72
C ASP A 136 10.69 30.86 5.61
N LYS A 137 11.46 30.14 6.47
CA LYS A 137 12.42 30.77 7.41
C LYS A 137 13.86 30.66 6.92
N ILE A 138 14.09 30.03 5.78
CA ILE A 138 15.42 29.87 5.19
C ILE A 138 15.49 30.55 3.81
N PRO A 139 16.69 30.93 3.33
CA PRO A 139 16.84 31.63 2.05
C PRO A 139 16.28 30.83 0.84
N ALA A 140 16.35 29.51 0.88
CA ALA A 140 15.85 28.65 -0.20
C ALA A 140 15.25 27.38 0.37
N CYS A 141 13.97 27.13 0.05
CA CYS A 141 13.25 25.93 0.48
C CYS A 141 13.13 24.86 -0.63
N PHE A 142 13.47 25.21 -1.86
CA PHE A 142 13.54 24.27 -2.99
C PHE A 142 14.73 24.58 -3.88
N GLY A 143 15.21 23.57 -4.61
CA GLY A 143 16.26 23.72 -5.61
C GLY A 143 17.03 22.44 -5.83
N ASN A 144 18.28 22.57 -6.26
CA ASN A 144 19.17 21.42 -6.45
C ASN A 144 20.54 21.65 -5.83
N GLY A 145 21.30 20.56 -5.72
CA GLY A 145 22.64 20.57 -5.13
C GLY A 145 23.34 19.24 -5.31
N GLY A 146 24.46 19.09 -4.61
CA GLY A 146 25.20 17.85 -4.51
C GLY A 146 24.38 16.77 -3.82
N GLN A 147 24.62 15.52 -4.18
CA GLN A 147 23.93 14.37 -3.56
C GLN A 147 24.27 14.32 -2.05
N GLY A 148 23.23 14.26 -1.20
CA GLY A 148 23.33 14.27 0.25
C GLY A 148 23.23 15.66 0.90
N SER A 149 23.12 16.74 0.12
CA SER A 149 22.90 18.08 0.65
C SER A 149 21.57 18.18 1.40
N ILE A 150 21.56 18.91 2.50
CA ILE A 150 20.34 19.11 3.32
C ILE A 150 19.60 20.40 2.98
N VAL A 151 20.18 21.24 2.14
CA VAL A 151 19.60 22.47 1.60
C VAL A 151 19.98 22.60 0.12
N PRO A 152 19.23 23.38 -0.67
CA PRO A 152 19.63 23.72 -2.05
C PRO A 152 20.94 24.52 -2.09
N GLU A 153 21.85 24.18 -3.02
CA GLU A 153 23.20 24.79 -3.10
C GLU A 153 23.46 25.47 -4.43
N TRP A 154 23.00 24.89 -5.55
CA TRP A 154 23.33 25.38 -6.89
C TRP A 154 22.23 26.26 -7.45
N TRP A 155 21.05 25.71 -7.66
CA TRP A 155 19.85 26.45 -7.98
C TRP A 155 18.98 26.54 -6.73
N GLN A 156 18.58 27.75 -6.37
CA GLN A 156 17.95 28.06 -5.10
C GLN A 156 16.66 28.84 -5.32
N VAL A 157 15.57 28.37 -4.76
CA VAL A 157 14.25 28.99 -4.84
C VAL A 157 13.77 29.28 -3.41
N SER A 158 13.51 30.57 -3.12
CA SER A 158 12.91 30.98 -1.85
C SER A 158 11.42 30.63 -1.80
N TYR A 159 10.80 30.79 -0.65
CA TYR A 159 9.36 30.61 -0.51
C TYR A 159 8.56 31.60 -1.40
N GLU A 160 9.00 32.85 -1.51
CA GLU A 160 8.42 33.82 -2.44
C GLU A 160 8.56 33.37 -3.90
N GLY A 161 9.65 32.68 -4.21
CA GLY A 161 9.85 32.05 -5.51
C GLY A 161 8.83 30.95 -5.77
N VAL A 162 8.58 30.08 -4.78
CA VAL A 162 7.53 29.04 -4.87
C VAL A 162 6.16 29.66 -5.17
N ILE A 163 5.82 30.77 -4.49
CA ILE A 163 4.56 31.50 -4.72
C ILE A 163 4.51 32.08 -6.14
N SER A 164 5.59 32.75 -6.58
CA SER A 164 5.61 33.43 -7.89
C SER A 164 5.56 32.47 -9.08
N GLU A 165 6.07 31.26 -8.92
CA GLU A 165 6.01 30.20 -9.93
C GLU A 165 4.64 29.49 -9.97
N GLY A 166 3.75 29.77 -9.01
CA GLY A 166 2.43 29.15 -8.91
C GLY A 166 2.47 27.67 -8.52
N TRP A 167 3.49 27.28 -7.74
CA TRP A 167 3.63 25.92 -7.23
C TRP A 167 2.70 25.65 -6.06
N ASP A 168 2.63 24.38 -5.64
CA ASP A 168 1.79 23.94 -4.53
C ASP A 168 2.13 24.70 -3.25
N ILE A 169 1.17 25.47 -2.74
CA ILE A 169 1.23 26.14 -1.44
C ILE A 169 0.15 25.54 -0.57
N GLY A 170 0.49 25.26 0.69
CA GLY A 170 -0.43 24.62 1.63
C GLY A 170 0.33 23.81 2.66
N GLU A 171 -0.27 22.71 3.07
CA GLU A 171 0.23 21.86 4.14
C GLU A 171 0.12 20.37 3.82
N MET A 172 0.99 19.60 4.46
CA MET A 172 0.96 18.14 4.45
C MET A 172 0.87 17.64 5.89
N VAL A 173 -0.03 16.71 6.14
CA VAL A 173 -0.14 16.02 7.44
C VAL A 173 0.23 14.57 7.25
N LEU A 174 1.14 14.08 8.08
CA LEU A 174 1.47 12.67 8.19
C LEU A 174 1.10 12.21 9.60
N ASP A 175 0.32 11.13 9.71
CA ASP A 175 -0.11 10.56 10.99
C ASP A 175 -0.15 9.02 10.97
N LEU A 176 -0.22 8.43 12.16
CA LEU A 176 -0.33 6.99 12.39
C LEU A 176 -1.69 6.62 13.00
N ASN A 177 -2.74 7.37 12.72
CA ASN A 177 -4.08 7.10 13.24
C ASN A 177 -4.78 6.00 12.40
N GLY A 178 -4.62 4.76 12.85
CA GLY A 178 -5.19 3.57 12.19
C GLY A 178 -4.49 3.13 10.91
N ALA A 179 -3.63 3.98 10.33
CA ALA A 179 -2.81 3.69 9.16
C ALA A 179 -1.68 4.71 9.05
N GLN A 180 -0.78 4.51 8.08
CA GLN A 180 0.23 5.49 7.68
C GLN A 180 -0.42 6.53 6.74
N ASN A 181 -1.15 7.49 7.32
CA ASN A 181 -1.95 8.43 6.56
C ASN A 181 -1.14 9.62 6.06
N PHE A 182 -1.44 10.05 4.85
CA PHE A 182 -0.94 11.27 4.25
C PHE A 182 -2.11 12.14 3.76
N THR A 183 -2.13 13.40 4.15
CA THR A 183 -3.10 14.37 3.68
C THR A 183 -2.37 15.63 3.20
N LYS A 184 -2.62 16.07 1.98
CA LYS A 184 -2.17 17.35 1.43
C LYS A 184 -3.37 18.27 1.26
N THR A 185 -3.30 19.48 1.80
CA THR A 185 -4.30 20.52 1.64
C THR A 185 -3.62 21.77 1.08
N LEU A 186 -4.05 22.19 -0.11
CA LEU A 186 -3.57 23.42 -0.73
C LEU A 186 -4.29 24.64 -0.16
N ASP A 187 -3.68 25.81 -0.24
CA ASP A 187 -4.28 27.10 0.16
C ASP A 187 -5.56 27.42 -0.61
N THR A 188 -5.77 26.81 -1.78
CA THR A 188 -7.01 26.87 -2.54
C THR A 188 -8.17 26.10 -1.87
N GLY A 189 -7.90 25.34 -0.82
CA GLY A 189 -8.82 24.42 -0.15
C GLY A 189 -8.90 23.02 -0.78
N ALA A 190 -8.20 22.77 -1.88
CA ALA A 190 -8.14 21.45 -2.49
C ALA A 190 -7.38 20.48 -1.57
N THR A 191 -7.98 19.33 -1.27
CA THR A 191 -7.41 18.31 -0.39
C THR A 191 -7.28 17.00 -1.12
N THR A 192 -6.12 16.37 -1.00
CA THR A 192 -5.87 15.00 -1.45
C THR A 192 -5.45 14.13 -0.26
N LYS A 193 -5.96 12.90 -0.24
CA LYS A 193 -5.62 11.92 0.79
C LYS A 193 -4.94 10.73 0.15
N GLY A 194 -3.95 10.20 0.84
CA GLY A 194 -3.21 9.03 0.45
C GLY A 194 -2.60 8.35 1.67
N PHE A 195 -1.57 7.59 1.41
CA PHE A 195 -0.82 6.90 2.44
C PHE A 195 0.66 7.17 2.23
N PHE A 196 1.46 6.84 3.23
CA PHE A 196 2.90 6.84 3.07
C PHE A 196 3.50 5.51 3.50
N ASN A 197 4.71 5.23 3.03
CA ASN A 197 5.55 4.16 3.53
C ASN A 197 6.90 4.75 3.93
N LEU A 198 7.36 4.43 5.14
CA LEU A 198 8.67 4.83 5.66
C LEU A 198 9.58 3.61 5.75
N ASP A 199 10.59 3.57 4.90
CA ASP A 199 11.71 2.65 5.00
C ASP A 199 12.81 3.33 5.83
N VAL A 200 12.83 2.98 7.11
CA VAL A 200 13.74 3.57 8.10
C VAL A 200 15.19 3.25 7.77
N GLU A 201 15.48 2.01 7.33
CA GLU A 201 16.83 1.56 7.02
C GLU A 201 17.45 2.35 5.88
N ASN A 202 16.69 2.55 4.80
CA ASN A 202 17.13 3.30 3.62
C ASN A 202 16.78 4.80 3.68
N LYS A 203 16.18 5.27 4.79
CA LYS A 203 15.69 6.64 4.97
C LYS A 203 14.82 7.10 3.80
N ARG A 204 13.89 6.26 3.37
CA ARG A 204 13.05 6.51 2.21
C ARG A 204 11.60 6.72 2.62
N LEU A 205 11.03 7.83 2.18
CA LEU A 205 9.61 8.13 2.28
C LEU A 205 8.96 7.93 0.91
N THR A 206 7.94 7.10 0.83
CA THR A 206 7.12 6.91 -0.39
C THR A 206 5.72 7.41 -0.12
N ILE A 207 5.19 8.26 -1.00
CA ILE A 207 3.80 8.74 -0.92
C ILE A 207 2.95 7.97 -1.92
N LEU A 208 1.81 7.45 -1.49
CA LEU A 208 0.89 6.64 -2.26
C LEU A 208 -0.44 7.37 -2.41
N ASN A 209 -0.99 7.38 -3.63
CA ASN A 209 -2.27 8.03 -3.99
C ASN A 209 -2.28 9.55 -3.78
N SER A 210 -1.14 10.18 -3.58
CA SER A 210 -0.93 11.62 -3.46
C SER A 210 0.52 11.95 -3.79
N ASN A 211 0.93 13.19 -3.58
CA ASN A 211 2.31 13.67 -3.70
C ASN A 211 2.59 14.79 -2.69
N ILE A 212 3.86 15.07 -2.43
CA ILE A 212 4.26 16.18 -1.55
C ILE A 212 3.86 17.53 -2.18
N LEU A 213 4.00 18.63 -1.43
CA LEU A 213 3.98 19.98 -2.00
C LEU A 213 5.16 20.13 -2.97
N HIS A 214 4.89 20.38 -4.24
CA HIS A 214 5.92 20.53 -5.29
C HIS A 214 5.44 21.41 -6.45
N GLY A 215 6.36 21.81 -7.32
CA GLY A 215 6.04 22.53 -8.56
C GLY A 215 5.74 21.55 -9.71
N ALA A 216 4.85 21.95 -10.60
CA ALA A 216 4.36 21.12 -11.70
C ALA A 216 5.44 20.65 -12.70
N ASN A 217 6.56 21.40 -12.80
CA ASN A 217 7.61 21.16 -13.79
C ASN A 217 8.83 20.40 -13.24
N TYR A 218 8.86 20.15 -11.95
CA TYR A 218 9.95 19.44 -11.26
C TYR A 218 9.46 18.16 -10.63
N ALA A 219 8.39 17.63 -11.20
CA ALA A 219 8.02 16.25 -10.99
C ALA A 219 9.19 15.41 -11.51
N GLU A 220 10.13 15.18 -10.66
CA GLU A 220 10.87 13.93 -10.58
C GLU A 220 11.38 13.39 -11.92
N ASP A 221 12.38 14.05 -12.47
CA ASP A 221 13.04 13.62 -13.68
C ASP A 221 13.44 12.14 -13.61
N GLY A 222 12.65 11.30 -14.27
CA GLY A 222 13.04 9.97 -14.69
C GLY A 222 13.04 8.86 -13.63
N ALA A 223 12.57 9.09 -12.41
CA ALA A 223 12.43 8.02 -11.44
C ALA A 223 10.97 7.56 -11.31
N GLU A 224 10.72 6.28 -11.43
CA GLU A 224 9.40 5.69 -11.20
C GLU A 224 8.99 5.84 -9.73
N GLY A 225 7.81 6.37 -9.48
CA GLY A 225 7.17 6.43 -8.16
C GLY A 225 7.46 7.70 -7.35
N ASN A 226 6.56 7.97 -6.40
CA ASN A 226 6.61 9.11 -5.48
C ASN A 226 7.43 8.79 -4.22
N TYR A 227 8.72 8.44 -4.37
CA TYR A 227 9.60 8.21 -3.23
C TYR A 227 10.67 9.28 -3.13
N TYR A 228 11.07 9.58 -1.90
CA TYR A 228 12.06 10.59 -1.55
C TYR A 228 13.04 10.02 -0.54
N VAL A 229 14.30 10.45 -0.63
CA VAL A 229 15.29 10.19 0.42
C VAL A 229 15.16 11.29 1.47
N ILE A 230 15.05 10.91 2.74
CA ILE A 230 15.06 11.83 3.87
C ILE A 230 16.52 12.16 4.19
N THR A 231 16.98 13.34 3.78
CA THR A 231 18.37 13.78 4.02
C THR A 231 18.52 14.50 5.35
N ASN A 232 17.44 15.08 5.88
CA ASN A 232 17.38 15.64 7.22
C ASN A 232 15.99 15.45 7.81
N LEU A 233 15.90 15.07 9.09
CA LEU A 233 14.65 14.98 9.84
C LEU A 233 14.90 15.28 11.30
N THR A 234 14.29 16.34 11.79
CA THR A 234 14.37 16.80 13.16
C THR A 234 12.96 17.04 13.73
N GLU A 235 12.85 17.51 14.95
CA GLU A 235 11.56 17.87 15.55
C GLU A 235 10.83 18.98 14.76
N THR A 236 11.57 19.84 14.07
CA THR A 236 11.02 21.05 13.44
C THR A 236 11.25 21.15 11.95
N GLU A 237 12.12 20.33 11.37
CA GLU A 237 12.51 20.41 9.96
C GLU A 237 12.61 19.05 9.31
N MET A 238 12.17 18.97 8.05
CA MET A 238 12.30 17.81 7.17
C MET A 238 12.87 18.25 5.83
N THR A 239 13.95 17.59 5.40
CA THR A 239 14.48 17.74 4.05
C THR A 239 14.29 16.44 3.29
N LEU A 240 13.57 16.54 2.18
CA LEU A 240 13.38 15.47 1.23
C LEU A 240 14.23 15.70 0.00
N SER A 241 14.76 14.65 -0.59
CA SER A 241 15.51 14.75 -1.83
C SER A 241 15.11 13.68 -2.83
N ARG A 242 15.22 14.03 -4.11
CA ARG A 242 15.17 13.12 -5.22
C ARG A 242 16.52 13.07 -5.89
N GLN A 243 17.17 11.91 -5.83
CA GLN A 243 18.56 11.77 -6.21
C GLN A 243 18.70 11.38 -7.69
N GLY A 244 19.52 12.12 -8.42
CA GLY A 244 20.08 11.78 -9.72
C GLY A 244 21.51 11.26 -9.60
N SER A 245 22.25 11.21 -10.71
CA SER A 245 23.66 10.81 -10.73
C SER A 245 24.57 11.97 -10.30
N GLY A 246 24.97 12.00 -9.01
CA GLY A 246 25.84 13.02 -8.43
C GLY A 246 25.16 14.34 -8.10
N TRP A 247 23.85 14.45 -8.22
CA TRP A 247 23.05 15.61 -7.90
C TRP A 247 21.71 15.20 -7.31
N GLN A 248 20.97 16.14 -6.76
CA GLN A 248 19.61 15.93 -6.27
C GLN A 248 18.76 17.19 -6.36
N ASN A 249 17.45 17.00 -6.48
CA ASN A 249 16.47 18.02 -6.13
C ASN A 249 16.18 17.93 -4.64
N THR A 250 15.94 19.06 -4.00
CA THR A 250 15.82 19.19 -2.54
C THR A 250 14.60 20.02 -2.19
N TRP A 251 13.75 19.50 -1.32
CA TRP A 251 12.57 20.16 -0.73
C TRP A 251 12.79 20.29 0.75
N VAL A 252 12.71 21.50 1.29
CA VAL A 252 12.88 21.75 2.72
C VAL A 252 11.57 22.23 3.32
N PHE A 253 11.09 21.45 4.26
CA PHE A 253 9.85 21.70 5.00
C PHE A 253 10.15 21.99 6.46
N ARG A 254 9.26 22.73 7.10
CA ARG A 254 9.23 22.92 8.55
C ARG A 254 7.89 22.50 9.13
N VAL A 255 7.86 22.28 10.43
CA VAL A 255 6.61 22.12 11.17
C VAL A 255 5.85 23.45 11.15
N LYS A 256 4.54 23.38 10.98
CA LYS A 256 3.63 24.54 10.94
C LYS A 256 3.53 25.24 12.28
#